data_36cc380f5e0934eca939830f8a6b384f
#
_entry.id   36cc380f5e0934eca939830f8a6b384f
#
_cell.length_a   1.000
_cell.length_b   1.000
_cell.length_c   1.000
_cell.angle_alpha   90.00
_cell.angle_beta   90.00
_cell.angle_gamma   90.00
#
_symmetry.space_group_name_H-M   'P 1'
#
loop_
_entity.id
_entity.type
_entity.pdbx_description
1 polymer ?
#
loop_
_entity_poly.entity_id
_entity_poly.type
_entity_poly.pdbx_seq_one_letter_code
_entity_poly.pdbx_strand_id
1 'polypeptide(L)'
;MAPTELLARQHADNAARILEPLGVRLAFYSGKLSAKLRKPLLRALEEGEVDIVIGTHALFSEDVRFHRLGFVVIDEQHRFGVSQRQRLSEKGEYPDLLVMSATPIPRTLALSVFGDLEVSELKTLPPGRKPIQTHLTRIGNEEKVYSWVEQELSQGHQAYFVYPLIEGDGDLKDAESMFQQLKSSIFSRYQVGLIHARLPEEEQRSIMEAFVQNKINVLVATSIVEVGVDVPNATCMVIEHAERFGLSALHQLRGRIGRGKAQGYAFLVYDPNLTDLAKERLKVLKETTDGFRIAEEDLRLRGPGDMIGVRQSGMLDFSIAQLPRDLNLMVHARKEAFHLLETDPGLLLPKHEGLRVLMGLKEKEAAGGLAP
;
A
#
# COMPACT_ATOMS: atom_id res chain seq x y z
N MET A 1 -5.89 -3.28 10.94
CA MET A 1 -4.46 -3.04 11.19
C MET A 1 -3.87 -2.19 10.07
N ALA A 2 -2.99 -1.24 10.40
CA ALA A 2 -2.36 -0.36 9.42
C ALA A 2 -0.83 -0.28 9.67
N PRO A 3 -0.01 0.03 8.64
CA PRO A 3 1.45 -0.01 8.74
C PRO A 3 2.05 1.09 9.61
N THR A 4 1.37 2.22 9.74
CA THR A 4 1.86 3.36 10.53
C THR A 4 0.86 3.82 11.55
N GLU A 5 1.35 4.45 12.61
CA GLU A 5 0.49 4.97 13.67
C GLU A 5 -0.48 6.03 13.17
N LEU A 6 -0.01 6.91 12.29
CA LEU A 6 -0.83 8.00 11.75
C LEU A 6 -2.01 7.45 10.93
N LEU A 7 -1.75 6.45 10.05
CA LEU A 7 -2.81 5.79 9.29
C LEU A 7 -3.77 5.00 10.21
N ALA A 8 -3.22 4.30 11.20
CA ALA A 8 -4.04 3.57 12.17
C ALA A 8 -4.95 4.51 12.97
N ARG A 9 -4.47 5.69 13.37
CA ARG A 9 -5.30 6.73 14.03
C ARG A 9 -6.39 7.25 13.11
N GLN A 10 -6.06 7.55 11.86
CA GLN A 10 -7.06 7.99 10.86
C GLN A 10 -8.16 6.93 10.67
N HIS A 11 -7.79 5.64 10.61
CA HIS A 11 -8.78 4.56 10.59
C HIS A 11 -9.61 4.50 11.87
N ALA A 12 -8.98 4.68 13.03
CA ALA A 12 -9.69 4.69 14.31
C ALA A 12 -10.70 5.83 14.40
N ASP A 13 -10.30 7.06 14.04
CA ASP A 13 -11.18 8.24 14.05
C ASP A 13 -12.35 8.09 13.06
N ASN A 14 -12.09 7.55 11.87
CA ASN A 14 -13.14 7.27 10.88
C ASN A 14 -14.10 6.18 11.35
N ALA A 15 -13.59 5.10 11.94
CA ALA A 15 -14.39 4.03 12.48
C ALA A 15 -15.23 4.51 13.69
N ALA A 16 -14.63 5.28 14.60
CA ALA A 16 -15.33 5.84 15.75
C ALA A 16 -16.53 6.69 15.33
N ARG A 17 -16.32 7.60 14.37
CA ARG A 17 -17.40 8.46 13.86
C ARG A 17 -18.60 7.68 13.31
N ILE A 18 -18.37 6.49 12.73
CA ILE A 18 -19.41 5.68 12.09
C ILE A 18 -20.02 4.66 13.07
N LEU A 19 -19.18 4.02 13.88
CA LEU A 19 -19.56 2.82 14.63
C LEU A 19 -19.90 3.08 16.10
N GLU A 20 -19.30 4.09 16.75
CA GLU A 20 -19.63 4.43 18.14
C GLU A 20 -21.12 4.83 18.33
N PRO A 21 -21.75 5.58 17.39
CA PRO A 21 -23.18 5.85 17.49
C PRO A 21 -24.06 4.58 17.42
N LEU A 22 -23.51 3.47 16.93
CA LEU A 22 -24.17 2.16 16.89
C LEU A 22 -23.90 1.30 18.14
N GLY A 23 -23.19 1.84 19.13
CA GLY A 23 -22.84 1.16 20.37
C GLY A 23 -21.65 0.19 20.26
N VAL A 24 -20.86 0.25 19.16
CA VAL A 24 -19.65 -0.57 18.99
C VAL A 24 -18.50 0.01 19.82
N ARG A 25 -17.88 -0.82 20.65
CA ARG A 25 -16.76 -0.43 21.53
C ARG A 25 -15.45 -0.54 20.77
N LEU A 26 -14.85 0.62 20.51
CA LEU A 26 -13.61 0.75 19.75
C LEU A 26 -12.40 0.98 20.67
N ALA A 27 -11.25 0.45 20.29
CA ALA A 27 -9.99 0.72 20.95
C ALA A 27 -8.88 1.00 19.93
N PHE A 28 -7.90 1.81 20.35
CA PHE A 28 -6.68 2.07 19.59
C PHE A 28 -5.48 1.48 20.31
N TYR A 29 -4.65 0.68 19.59
CA TYR A 29 -3.46 0.06 20.14
C TYR A 29 -2.22 0.35 19.29
N SER A 30 -1.19 0.92 19.91
CA SER A 30 0.14 1.12 19.31
C SER A 30 1.25 0.75 20.28
N GLY A 31 2.43 0.49 19.76
CA GLY A 31 3.61 0.17 20.58
C GLY A 31 4.07 1.29 21.51
N LYS A 32 3.58 2.53 21.27
CA LYS A 32 3.94 3.73 22.05
C LYS A 32 3.00 3.99 23.23
N LEU A 33 1.97 3.17 23.41
CA LEU A 33 1.07 3.30 24.57
C LEU A 33 1.85 3.15 25.88
N SER A 34 1.64 4.09 26.81
CA SER A 34 2.23 4.01 28.13
C SER A 34 1.76 2.74 28.85
N ALA A 35 2.60 2.18 29.72
CA ALA A 35 2.27 0.99 30.48
C ALA A 35 0.97 1.13 31.30
N LYS A 36 0.64 2.37 31.71
CA LYS A 36 -0.58 2.71 32.46
C LYS A 36 -1.83 2.50 31.63
N LEU A 37 -1.80 2.78 30.33
CA LEU A 37 -2.95 2.62 29.39
C LEU A 37 -2.92 1.22 28.74
N ARG A 38 -1.73 0.66 28.50
CA ARG A 38 -1.55 -0.63 27.83
C ARG A 38 -2.15 -1.80 28.62
N LYS A 39 -1.86 -1.90 29.93
CA LYS A 39 -2.34 -3.04 30.75
C LYS A 39 -3.86 -3.14 30.81
N PRO A 40 -4.62 -2.07 31.13
CA PRO A 40 -6.08 -2.12 31.12
C PRO A 40 -6.65 -2.51 29.76
N LEU A 41 -6.06 -1.98 28.67
CA LEU A 41 -6.54 -2.26 27.32
C LEU A 41 -6.30 -3.73 26.93
N LEU A 42 -5.14 -4.30 27.24
CA LEU A 42 -4.88 -5.73 26.98
C LEU A 42 -5.87 -6.62 27.75
N ARG A 43 -6.21 -6.27 28.98
CA ARG A 43 -7.20 -6.98 29.76
C ARG A 43 -8.60 -6.87 29.15
N ALA A 44 -9.01 -5.67 28.73
CA ALA A 44 -10.30 -5.44 28.07
C ALA A 44 -10.44 -6.23 26.75
N LEU A 45 -9.34 -6.41 26.01
CA LEU A 45 -9.32 -7.27 24.80
C LEU A 45 -9.50 -8.74 25.16
N GLU A 46 -8.84 -9.22 26.21
CA GLU A 46 -8.93 -10.61 26.67
C GLU A 46 -10.31 -10.91 27.29
N GLU A 47 -10.92 -9.97 27.99
CA GLU A 47 -12.25 -10.09 28.61
C GLU A 47 -13.42 -9.86 27.64
N GLY A 48 -13.15 -9.41 26.39
CA GLY A 48 -14.18 -9.18 25.38
C GLY A 48 -14.96 -7.86 25.61
N GLU A 49 -14.37 -6.91 26.28
CA GLU A 49 -14.95 -5.56 26.49
C GLU A 49 -14.76 -4.64 25.28
N VAL A 50 -13.94 -5.03 24.31
CA VAL A 50 -13.65 -4.32 23.05
C VAL A 50 -14.17 -5.13 21.89
N ASP A 51 -14.96 -4.51 21.02
CA ASP A 51 -15.53 -5.16 19.83
C ASP A 51 -14.55 -5.02 18.62
N ILE A 52 -13.89 -3.88 18.48
CA ILE A 52 -12.94 -3.62 17.41
C ILE A 52 -11.69 -2.94 17.97
N VAL A 53 -10.52 -3.49 17.70
CA VAL A 53 -9.25 -2.81 17.97
C VAL A 53 -8.57 -2.42 16.66
N ILE A 54 -8.11 -1.17 16.59
CA ILE A 54 -7.38 -0.62 15.46
C ILE A 54 -5.97 -0.29 15.92
N GLY A 55 -4.96 -0.70 15.16
CA GLY A 55 -3.58 -0.48 15.56
C GLY A 55 -2.57 -0.82 14.50
N THR A 56 -1.30 -0.79 14.92
CA THR A 56 -0.14 -1.08 14.06
C THR A 56 0.34 -2.53 14.25
N HIS A 57 1.55 -2.82 13.76
CA HIS A 57 2.26 -4.09 13.98
C HIS A 57 2.35 -4.52 15.46
N ALA A 58 2.16 -3.60 16.40
CA ALA A 58 2.10 -3.92 17.83
C ALA A 58 1.01 -4.95 18.17
N LEU A 59 -0.03 -5.09 17.34
CA LEU A 59 -1.08 -6.11 17.49
C LEU A 59 -0.57 -7.54 17.29
N PHE A 60 0.60 -7.74 16.65
CA PHE A 60 1.24 -9.07 16.55
C PHE A 60 1.90 -9.54 17.85
N SER A 61 2.13 -8.64 18.82
CA SER A 61 2.81 -8.96 20.07
C SER A 61 2.10 -10.12 20.78
N GLU A 62 2.85 -11.04 21.36
CA GLU A 62 2.34 -12.20 22.10
C GLU A 62 1.47 -11.79 23.31
N ASP A 63 1.72 -10.60 23.87
CA ASP A 63 0.94 -10.05 24.98
C ASP A 63 -0.51 -9.70 24.57
N VAL A 64 -0.77 -9.50 23.28
CA VAL A 64 -2.10 -9.17 22.78
C VAL A 64 -2.89 -10.46 22.63
N ARG A 65 -3.87 -10.65 23.48
CA ARG A 65 -4.82 -11.77 23.44
C ARG A 65 -6.22 -11.27 23.19
N PHE A 66 -6.97 -11.97 22.37
CA PHE A 66 -8.35 -11.65 22.06
C PHE A 66 -9.28 -12.66 22.72
N HIS A 67 -10.41 -12.20 23.22
CA HIS A 67 -11.45 -13.09 23.75
C HIS A 67 -11.97 -14.04 22.68
N ARG A 68 -12.30 -13.49 21.50
CA ARG A 68 -12.74 -14.26 20.31
C ARG A 68 -12.47 -13.45 19.05
N LEU A 69 -11.32 -13.65 18.43
CA LEU A 69 -10.97 -13.00 17.18
C LEU A 69 -11.66 -13.71 16.01
N GLY A 70 -12.65 -13.08 15.41
CA GLY A 70 -13.41 -13.63 14.28
C GLY A 70 -13.08 -13.00 12.93
N PHE A 71 -12.52 -11.77 12.92
CA PHE A 71 -12.23 -11.07 11.67
C PHE A 71 -10.97 -10.20 11.78
N VAL A 72 -10.12 -10.27 10.79
CA VAL A 72 -8.87 -9.51 10.70
C VAL A 72 -8.85 -8.71 9.41
N VAL A 73 -8.59 -7.40 9.52
CA VAL A 73 -8.39 -6.51 8.36
C VAL A 73 -6.96 -5.98 8.37
N ILE A 74 -6.23 -6.19 7.28
CA ILE A 74 -4.86 -5.69 7.09
C ILE A 74 -4.84 -4.73 5.90
N ASP A 75 -4.54 -3.46 6.17
CA ASP A 75 -4.37 -2.44 5.14
C ASP A 75 -2.90 -2.33 4.72
N GLU A 76 -2.66 -2.00 3.43
CA GLU A 76 -1.33 -1.90 2.82
C GLU A 76 -0.45 -3.15 3.06
N GLN A 77 -1.00 -4.31 2.71
CA GLN A 77 -0.41 -5.62 3.01
C GLN A 77 1.08 -5.77 2.64
N HIS A 78 1.55 -5.06 1.59
CA HIS A 78 2.94 -5.15 1.12
C HIS A 78 3.97 -4.66 2.17
N ARG A 79 3.51 -3.97 3.22
CA ARG A 79 4.32 -3.53 4.36
C ARG A 79 4.45 -4.59 5.47
N PHE A 80 3.76 -5.72 5.32
CA PHE A 80 3.76 -6.79 6.32
C PHE A 80 4.25 -8.11 5.72
N GLY A 81 5.18 -8.76 6.41
CA GLY A 81 5.68 -10.09 6.02
C GLY A 81 4.61 -11.19 6.13
N VAL A 82 4.77 -12.26 5.35
CA VAL A 82 3.87 -13.44 5.37
C VAL A 82 3.75 -14.01 6.78
N SER A 83 4.89 -14.19 7.49
CA SER A 83 4.92 -14.70 8.86
C SER A 83 4.19 -13.82 9.87
N GLN A 84 4.16 -12.51 9.65
CA GLN A 84 3.41 -11.59 10.53
C GLN A 84 1.91 -11.75 10.37
N ARG A 85 1.42 -11.93 9.15
CA ARG A 85 0.00 -12.15 8.86
C ARG A 85 -0.48 -13.48 9.46
N GLN A 86 0.31 -14.52 9.30
CA GLN A 86 0.02 -15.83 9.86
C GLN A 86 -0.11 -15.78 11.40
N ARG A 87 0.82 -15.11 12.10
CA ARG A 87 0.76 -14.92 13.57
C ARG A 87 -0.52 -14.24 14.04
N LEU A 88 -1.12 -13.35 13.25
CA LEU A 88 -2.36 -12.70 13.63
C LEU A 88 -3.56 -13.65 13.47
N SER A 89 -3.57 -14.43 12.39
CA SER A 89 -4.61 -15.47 12.19
C SER A 89 -4.55 -16.55 13.27
N GLU A 90 -3.35 -16.90 13.77
CA GLU A 90 -3.15 -17.88 14.85
C GLU A 90 -3.66 -17.39 16.22
N LYS A 91 -4.03 -16.11 16.38
CA LYS A 91 -4.61 -15.55 17.61
C LYS A 91 -6.11 -15.81 17.76
N GLY A 92 -6.75 -16.38 16.77
CA GLY A 92 -8.17 -16.75 16.77
C GLY A 92 -8.37 -18.19 16.29
N GLU A 93 -9.56 -18.72 16.54
CA GLU A 93 -9.99 -20.02 16.02
C GLU A 93 -10.62 -19.80 14.63
N TYR A 94 -9.79 -19.83 13.58
CA TYR A 94 -10.18 -19.58 12.17
C TYR A 94 -10.79 -18.19 11.90
N PRO A 95 -10.10 -17.08 12.20
CA PRO A 95 -10.62 -15.77 11.87
C PRO A 95 -10.62 -15.53 10.36
N ASP A 96 -11.69 -14.93 9.84
CA ASP A 96 -11.70 -14.44 8.47
C ASP A 96 -10.64 -13.36 8.28
N LEU A 97 -9.94 -13.39 7.14
CA LEU A 97 -8.86 -12.46 6.82
C LEU A 97 -9.17 -11.63 5.57
N LEU A 98 -9.29 -10.32 5.73
CA LEU A 98 -9.35 -9.36 4.64
C LEU A 98 -8.01 -8.63 4.51
N VAL A 99 -7.37 -8.78 3.38
CA VAL A 99 -6.12 -8.11 3.06
C VAL A 99 -6.36 -7.07 1.98
N MET A 100 -5.97 -5.83 2.23
CA MET A 100 -6.16 -4.72 1.30
C MET A 100 -4.82 -4.17 0.82
N SER A 101 -4.79 -3.71 -0.42
CA SER A 101 -3.63 -3.04 -1.01
C SER A 101 -4.08 -1.95 -1.96
N ALA A 102 -3.48 -0.76 -1.85
CA ALA A 102 -3.67 0.31 -2.81
C ALA A 102 -2.82 0.11 -4.08
N THR A 103 -1.79 -0.74 -4.02
CA THR A 103 -1.08 -1.19 -5.22
C THR A 103 -1.83 -2.36 -5.82
N PRO A 104 -2.42 -2.21 -7.00
CA PRO A 104 -3.01 -3.34 -7.68
C PRO A 104 -1.94 -4.41 -7.88
N ILE A 105 -2.23 -5.61 -7.41
CA ILE A 105 -1.40 -6.77 -7.71
C ILE A 105 -1.88 -7.27 -9.07
N PRO A 106 -0.98 -7.42 -10.07
CA PRO A 106 -1.39 -8.02 -11.32
C PRO A 106 -2.15 -9.31 -11.05
N ARG A 107 -3.26 -9.52 -11.74
CA ARG A 107 -4.11 -10.70 -11.54
C ARG A 107 -3.32 -12.00 -11.65
N THR A 108 -2.33 -12.00 -12.56
CA THR A 108 -1.34 -13.08 -12.72
C THR A 108 -0.62 -13.40 -11.42
N LEU A 109 -0.12 -12.35 -10.77
CA LEU A 109 0.65 -12.48 -9.55
C LEU A 109 -0.24 -12.81 -8.35
N ALA A 110 -1.44 -12.24 -8.29
CA ALA A 110 -2.41 -12.54 -7.24
C ALA A 110 -2.81 -14.03 -7.21
N LEU A 111 -3.03 -14.62 -8.38
CA LEU A 111 -3.36 -16.05 -8.49
C LEU A 111 -2.22 -16.97 -8.11
N SER A 112 -0.97 -16.55 -8.31
CA SER A 112 0.18 -17.38 -7.96
C SER A 112 0.61 -17.26 -6.51
N VAL A 113 0.46 -16.06 -5.91
CA VAL A 113 0.92 -15.78 -4.53
C VAL A 113 -0.19 -16.06 -3.52
N PHE A 114 -1.44 -15.84 -3.92
CA PHE A 114 -2.62 -15.92 -3.06
C PHE A 114 -3.65 -16.88 -3.65
N GLY A 115 -3.19 -18.03 -4.17
CA GLY A 115 -4.04 -19.02 -4.83
C GLY A 115 -5.19 -19.53 -3.97
N ASP A 116 -5.04 -19.46 -2.67
CA ASP A 116 -6.01 -19.81 -1.63
C ASP A 116 -6.97 -18.67 -1.25
N LEU A 117 -6.69 -17.42 -1.70
CA LEU A 117 -7.54 -16.26 -1.38
C LEU A 117 -8.50 -15.91 -2.52
N GLU A 118 -9.71 -15.47 -2.14
CA GLU A 118 -10.63 -14.82 -3.05
C GLU A 118 -10.18 -13.38 -3.31
N VAL A 119 -10.18 -12.96 -4.59
CA VAL A 119 -9.75 -11.63 -5.00
C VAL A 119 -10.93 -10.78 -5.44
N SER A 120 -11.15 -9.66 -4.74
CA SER A 120 -12.14 -8.65 -5.11
C SER A 120 -11.45 -7.39 -5.65
N GLU A 121 -11.83 -6.96 -6.84
CA GLU A 121 -11.25 -5.80 -7.52
C GLU A 121 -12.21 -4.60 -7.48
N LEU A 122 -11.76 -3.48 -6.91
CA LEU A 122 -12.49 -2.21 -6.92
C LEU A 122 -11.99 -1.35 -8.10
N LYS A 123 -12.75 -1.35 -9.21
CA LYS A 123 -12.37 -0.66 -10.46
C LYS A 123 -12.95 0.75 -10.58
N THR A 124 -14.01 1.05 -9.83
CA THR A 124 -14.71 2.34 -9.92
C THR A 124 -14.16 3.32 -8.91
N LEU A 125 -13.97 4.57 -9.32
CA LEU A 125 -13.64 5.66 -8.40
C LEU A 125 -14.86 6.00 -7.53
N PRO A 126 -14.64 6.47 -6.28
CA PRO A 126 -15.70 7.00 -5.45
C PRO A 126 -16.46 8.14 -6.15
N PRO A 127 -17.77 8.33 -5.88
CA PRO A 127 -18.55 9.41 -6.47
C PRO A 127 -17.92 10.78 -6.24
N GLY A 128 -17.84 11.59 -7.29
CA GLY A 128 -17.28 12.95 -7.26
C GLY A 128 -15.76 13.04 -7.39
N ARG A 129 -15.02 11.94 -7.37
CA ARG A 129 -13.59 11.94 -7.62
C ARG A 129 -13.28 12.05 -9.11
N LYS A 130 -12.40 13.00 -9.46
CA LYS A 130 -11.98 13.22 -10.84
C LYS A 130 -10.68 12.46 -11.13
N PRO A 131 -10.48 11.94 -12.35
CA PRO A 131 -9.20 11.37 -12.76
C PRO A 131 -8.09 12.41 -12.65
N ILE A 132 -6.92 12.01 -12.15
CA ILE A 132 -5.77 12.90 -12.02
C ILE A 132 -5.15 13.14 -13.39
N GLN A 133 -4.90 14.41 -13.72
CA GLN A 133 -4.21 14.79 -14.95
C GLN A 133 -2.70 14.69 -14.72
N THR A 134 -2.03 13.91 -15.58
CA THR A 134 -0.58 13.68 -15.47
C THR A 134 0.14 14.42 -16.59
N HIS A 135 1.10 15.27 -16.21
CA HIS A 135 1.92 16.08 -17.12
C HIS A 135 3.40 15.66 -17.01
N LEU A 136 4.06 15.56 -18.16
CA LEU A 136 5.50 15.31 -18.23
C LEU A 136 6.24 16.62 -18.51
N THR A 137 7.22 16.95 -17.71
CA THR A 137 8.00 18.18 -17.81
C THR A 137 9.50 17.83 -17.81
N ARG A 138 10.26 18.39 -18.74
CA ARG A 138 11.73 18.24 -18.72
C ARG A 138 12.34 19.15 -17.67
N ILE A 139 13.40 18.69 -17.01
CA ILE A 139 14.26 19.51 -16.17
C ILE A 139 14.70 20.75 -17.00
N GLY A 140 14.62 21.91 -16.36
CA GLY A 140 14.86 23.23 -17.00
C GLY A 140 13.58 23.94 -17.49
N ASN A 141 12.41 23.29 -17.42
CA ASN A 141 11.11 23.89 -17.77
C ASN A 141 10.14 23.95 -16.59
N GLU A 142 10.66 23.91 -15.35
CA GLU A 142 9.86 23.86 -14.12
C GLU A 142 9.06 25.13 -13.84
N GLU A 143 9.44 26.27 -14.42
CA GLU A 143 8.72 27.54 -14.23
C GLU A 143 7.23 27.43 -14.55
N LYS A 144 6.86 26.65 -15.58
CA LYS A 144 5.46 26.41 -15.93
C LYS A 144 4.74 25.58 -14.88
N VAL A 145 5.45 24.63 -14.28
CA VAL A 145 4.92 23.80 -13.18
C VAL A 145 4.71 24.68 -11.95
N TYR A 146 5.69 25.49 -11.59
CA TYR A 146 5.60 26.39 -10.43
C TYR A 146 4.47 27.41 -10.57
N SER A 147 4.30 27.98 -11.76
CA SER A 147 3.18 28.90 -12.04
C SER A 147 1.82 28.22 -11.88
N TRP A 148 1.70 26.97 -12.32
CA TRP A 148 0.48 26.19 -12.14
C TRP A 148 0.22 25.87 -10.65
N VAL A 149 1.25 25.42 -9.94
CA VAL A 149 1.16 25.16 -8.48
C VAL A 149 0.77 26.44 -7.74
N GLU A 150 1.35 27.59 -8.08
CA GLU A 150 1.00 28.88 -7.46
C GLU A 150 -0.48 29.25 -7.69
N GLN A 151 -1.01 28.96 -8.88
CA GLN A 151 -2.44 29.16 -9.15
C GLN A 151 -3.32 28.30 -8.24
N GLU A 152 -2.99 27.03 -8.02
CA GLU A 152 -3.69 26.14 -7.10
C GLU A 152 -3.56 26.59 -5.64
N LEU A 153 -2.37 26.99 -5.21
CA LEU A 153 -2.12 27.53 -3.88
C LEU A 153 -2.92 28.81 -3.62
N SER A 154 -3.07 29.67 -4.63
CA SER A 154 -3.86 30.90 -4.53
C SER A 154 -5.35 30.67 -4.31
N GLN A 155 -5.85 29.48 -4.69
CA GLN A 155 -7.22 29.00 -4.43
C GLN A 155 -7.35 28.35 -3.05
N GLY A 156 -6.28 28.31 -2.26
CA GLY A 156 -6.24 27.67 -0.94
C GLY A 156 -5.96 26.17 -0.96
N HIS A 157 -5.59 25.60 -2.12
CA HIS A 157 -5.19 24.20 -2.23
C HIS A 157 -3.76 23.98 -1.72
N GLN A 158 -3.33 22.71 -1.68
CA GLN A 158 -2.01 22.32 -1.20
C GLN A 158 -1.26 21.50 -2.26
N ALA A 159 0.07 21.51 -2.15
CA ALA A 159 0.96 20.82 -3.07
C ALA A 159 2.01 19.96 -2.37
N TYR A 160 2.34 18.83 -2.98
CA TYR A 160 3.50 18.01 -2.65
C TYR A 160 4.62 18.24 -3.67
N PHE A 161 5.86 18.28 -3.18
CA PHE A 161 7.08 18.18 -3.96
C PHE A 161 7.86 16.97 -3.47
N VAL A 162 8.05 15.98 -4.32
CA VAL A 162 8.66 14.69 -3.94
C VAL A 162 9.98 14.51 -4.69
N TYR A 163 11.03 14.24 -3.92
CA TYR A 163 12.37 13.95 -4.40
C TYR A 163 12.70 12.47 -4.21
N PRO A 164 13.41 11.83 -5.15
CA PRO A 164 13.86 10.47 -4.95
C PRO A 164 14.87 10.41 -3.80
N LEU A 165 14.79 9.35 -2.98
CA LEU A 165 15.83 9.02 -2.02
C LEU A 165 16.72 7.95 -2.66
N ILE A 166 17.96 8.29 -2.98
CA ILE A 166 18.99 7.33 -3.35
C ILE A 166 19.89 7.13 -2.14
N GLU A 167 20.47 5.96 -1.97
CA GLU A 167 21.40 5.67 -0.89
C GLU A 167 22.62 6.59 -0.98
N GLY A 168 22.61 7.70 -0.21
CA GLY A 168 23.69 8.67 -0.15
C GLY A 168 23.27 10.01 0.48
N ASP A 169 24.26 10.80 0.92
CA ASP A 169 24.02 12.12 1.50
C ASP A 169 23.65 13.20 0.45
N GLY A 170 23.78 12.91 -0.85
CA GLY A 170 23.53 13.85 -1.94
C GLY A 170 22.05 14.23 -2.07
N ASP A 171 21.17 13.26 -2.10
CA ASP A 171 19.75 13.50 -2.42
C ASP A 171 18.97 14.20 -1.30
N LEU A 172 19.39 14.00 -0.03
CA LEU A 172 18.82 14.78 1.07
C LEU A 172 19.21 16.24 0.96
N LYS A 173 20.47 16.53 0.58
CA LYS A 173 20.92 17.90 0.32
C LYS A 173 20.17 18.56 -0.83
N ASP A 174 19.79 17.78 -1.86
CA ASP A 174 18.99 18.27 -2.98
C ASP A 174 17.57 18.62 -2.52
N ALA A 175 16.93 17.77 -1.72
CA ALA A 175 15.62 18.06 -1.14
C ALA A 175 15.65 19.25 -0.17
N GLU A 176 16.69 19.37 0.68
CA GLU A 176 16.89 20.50 1.58
C GLU A 176 17.18 21.80 0.80
N SER A 177 18.02 21.75 -0.22
CA SER A 177 18.33 22.89 -1.09
C SER A 177 17.08 23.40 -1.79
N MET A 178 16.29 22.49 -2.36
CA MET A 178 15.04 22.85 -3.01
C MET A 178 14.00 23.38 -2.01
N PHE A 179 13.90 22.78 -0.82
CA PHE A 179 13.06 23.32 0.25
C PHE A 179 13.42 24.79 0.56
N GLN A 180 14.69 25.10 0.69
CA GLN A 180 15.13 26.48 0.92
C GLN A 180 14.79 27.40 -0.27
N GLN A 181 14.97 26.93 -1.50
CA GLN A 181 14.63 27.69 -2.71
C GLN A 181 13.12 27.92 -2.82
N LEU A 182 12.30 26.92 -2.61
CA LEU A 182 10.83 27.05 -2.64
C LEU A 182 10.36 28.02 -1.55
N LYS A 183 10.91 27.91 -0.34
CA LYS A 183 10.54 28.72 0.81
C LYS A 183 10.96 30.19 0.67
N SER A 184 12.17 30.44 0.15
CA SER A 184 12.75 31.79 0.14
C SER A 184 12.43 32.58 -1.11
N SER A 185 12.12 31.93 -2.23
CA SER A 185 11.92 32.61 -3.51
C SER A 185 10.58 32.27 -4.17
N ILE A 186 10.39 31.01 -4.59
CA ILE A 186 9.27 30.61 -5.48
C ILE A 186 7.93 30.73 -4.76
N PHE A 187 7.82 30.16 -3.56
CA PHE A 187 6.60 30.16 -2.75
C PHE A 187 6.75 30.92 -1.43
N SER A 188 7.50 32.03 -1.44
CA SER A 188 7.81 32.82 -0.23
C SER A 188 6.57 33.36 0.50
N ARG A 189 5.41 33.42 -0.18
CA ARG A 189 4.12 33.83 0.41
C ARG A 189 3.38 32.70 1.13
N TYR A 190 3.86 31.47 0.98
CA TYR A 190 3.20 30.26 1.48
C TYR A 190 4.07 29.56 2.53
N GLN A 191 3.41 28.80 3.40
CA GLN A 191 4.12 27.99 4.38
C GLN A 191 4.63 26.72 3.71
N VAL A 192 5.96 26.55 3.68
CA VAL A 192 6.62 25.36 3.13
C VAL A 192 7.16 24.52 4.26
N GLY A 193 6.85 23.24 4.28
CA GLY A 193 7.37 22.24 5.21
C GLY A 193 8.29 21.24 4.50
N LEU A 194 9.21 20.64 5.25
CA LEU A 194 10.10 19.56 4.78
C LEU A 194 9.93 18.33 5.65
N ILE A 195 9.74 17.16 5.02
CA ILE A 195 9.65 15.88 5.70
C ILE A 195 10.55 14.83 5.04
N HIS A 196 11.32 14.10 5.85
CA HIS A 196 12.18 13.00 5.39
C HIS A 196 12.41 11.96 6.49
N ALA A 197 12.91 10.77 6.12
CA ALA A 197 13.07 9.62 7.03
C ALA A 197 14.02 9.86 8.22
N ARG A 198 14.96 10.82 8.09
CA ARG A 198 15.94 11.11 9.16
C ARG A 198 15.39 12.03 10.26
N LEU A 199 14.22 12.65 10.05
CA LEU A 199 13.56 13.43 11.12
C LEU A 199 13.04 12.48 12.20
N PRO A 200 13.05 12.91 13.49
CA PRO A 200 12.37 12.19 14.55
C PRO A 200 10.89 11.96 14.18
N GLU A 201 10.36 10.79 14.51
CA GLU A 201 8.96 10.45 14.18
C GLU A 201 7.93 11.47 14.72
N GLU A 202 8.23 12.07 15.88
CA GLU A 202 7.35 13.08 16.48
C GLU A 202 7.32 14.36 15.65
N GLU A 203 8.45 14.76 15.10
CA GLU A 203 8.56 15.90 14.20
C GLU A 203 7.88 15.61 12.86
N GLN A 204 8.11 14.42 12.28
CA GLN A 204 7.40 13.97 11.07
C GLN A 204 5.88 14.05 11.27
N ARG A 205 5.39 13.57 12.42
CA ARG A 205 3.97 13.61 12.76
C ARG A 205 3.45 15.04 12.86
N SER A 206 4.17 15.92 13.57
CA SER A 206 3.80 17.33 13.73
C SER A 206 3.71 18.05 12.38
N ILE A 207 4.67 17.82 11.48
CA ILE A 207 4.68 18.41 10.13
C ILE A 207 3.47 17.89 9.32
N MET A 208 3.20 16.58 9.37
CA MET A 208 2.06 16.01 8.65
C MET A 208 0.72 16.50 9.21
N GLU A 209 0.56 16.60 10.53
CA GLU A 209 -0.64 17.18 11.15
C GLU A 209 -0.84 18.64 10.74
N ALA A 210 0.22 19.44 10.70
CA ALA A 210 0.18 20.81 10.22
C ALA A 210 -0.22 20.90 8.73
N PHE A 211 0.24 19.97 7.91
CA PHE A 211 -0.13 19.88 6.50
C PHE A 211 -1.60 19.47 6.35
N VAL A 212 -2.08 18.45 7.05
CA VAL A 212 -3.50 18.04 7.05
C VAL A 212 -4.42 19.19 7.49
N GLN A 213 -3.97 20.00 8.47
CA GLN A 213 -4.70 21.18 8.97
C GLN A 213 -4.59 22.42 8.07
N ASN A 214 -3.97 22.29 6.89
CA ASN A 214 -3.71 23.39 5.94
C ASN A 214 -2.90 24.57 6.54
N LYS A 215 -2.10 24.30 7.57
CA LYS A 215 -1.11 25.25 8.12
C LYS A 215 0.16 25.31 7.29
N ILE A 216 0.47 24.21 6.60
CA ILE A 216 1.53 24.10 5.60
C ILE A 216 0.83 23.97 4.25
N ASN A 217 1.22 24.78 3.27
CA ASN A 217 0.62 24.82 1.94
C ASN A 217 1.41 23.97 0.93
N VAL A 218 2.73 23.92 1.09
CA VAL A 218 3.63 23.12 0.25
C VAL A 218 4.43 22.17 1.13
N LEU A 219 4.38 20.90 0.84
CA LEU A 219 5.16 19.88 1.55
C LEU A 219 6.22 19.30 0.62
N VAL A 220 7.48 19.63 0.94
CA VAL A 220 8.66 18.99 0.32
C VAL A 220 8.92 17.68 1.05
N ALA A 221 9.08 16.60 0.31
CA ALA A 221 9.24 15.29 0.89
C ALA A 221 10.19 14.41 0.09
N THR A 222 10.87 13.51 0.75
CA THR A 222 11.47 12.33 0.11
C THR A 222 10.42 11.20 0.01
N SER A 223 10.79 10.02 -0.45
CA SER A 223 9.89 8.86 -0.68
C SER A 223 8.98 8.46 0.49
N ILE A 224 9.15 9.08 1.65
CA ILE A 224 8.35 8.80 2.88
C ILE A 224 6.84 9.14 2.76
N VAL A 225 6.46 9.98 1.80
CA VAL A 225 5.06 10.38 1.56
C VAL A 225 4.20 9.22 1.02
N GLU A 226 4.80 8.07 0.77
CA GLU A 226 4.05 6.85 0.43
C GLU A 226 3.07 6.41 1.53
N VAL A 227 3.17 6.96 2.74
CA VAL A 227 2.39 6.51 3.89
C VAL A 227 1.06 7.24 4.00
N GLY A 228 0.06 6.61 3.56
CA GLY A 228 -1.38 6.51 3.84
C GLY A 228 -2.22 7.71 4.28
N VAL A 229 -1.67 8.89 4.56
CA VAL A 229 -2.44 10.01 5.08
C VAL A 229 -3.30 10.66 4.00
N ASP A 230 -4.58 10.82 4.29
CA ASP A 230 -5.52 11.49 3.42
C ASP A 230 -5.47 13.00 3.59
N VAL A 231 -5.16 13.72 2.51
CA VAL A 231 -5.18 15.20 2.47
C VAL A 231 -6.06 15.63 1.31
N PRO A 232 -7.39 15.75 1.53
CA PRO A 232 -8.35 16.05 0.46
C PRO A 232 -8.09 17.37 -0.26
N ASN A 233 -7.42 18.33 0.42
CA ASN A 233 -7.10 19.65 -0.11
C ASN A 233 -5.83 19.68 -1.00
N ALA A 234 -5.06 18.57 -1.04
CA ALA A 234 -3.89 18.48 -1.90
C ALA A 234 -4.30 18.18 -3.35
N THR A 235 -4.07 19.14 -4.23
CA THR A 235 -4.41 19.06 -5.66
C THR A 235 -3.20 18.87 -6.55
N CYS A 236 -2.02 19.29 -6.12
CA CYS A 236 -0.79 19.20 -6.90
C CYS A 236 0.22 18.21 -6.31
N MET A 237 0.82 17.40 -7.20
CA MET A 237 1.97 16.54 -6.90
C MET A 237 3.06 16.81 -7.94
N VAL A 238 4.18 17.34 -7.51
CA VAL A 238 5.38 17.49 -8.34
C VAL A 238 6.38 16.42 -7.93
N ILE A 239 6.78 15.58 -8.87
CA ILE A 239 7.74 14.49 -8.63
C ILE A 239 8.99 14.83 -9.44
N GLU A 240 10.06 15.18 -8.74
CA GLU A 240 11.35 15.50 -9.33
C GLU A 240 12.12 14.21 -9.62
N HIS A 241 12.89 14.22 -10.71
CA HIS A 241 13.60 13.04 -11.19
C HIS A 241 12.70 11.80 -11.27
N ALA A 242 11.53 11.96 -11.88
CA ALA A 242 10.52 10.91 -11.94
C ALA A 242 11.02 9.61 -12.59
N GLU A 243 12.04 9.68 -13.47
CA GLU A 243 12.68 8.52 -14.08
C GLU A 243 13.36 7.57 -13.08
N ARG A 244 13.68 8.05 -11.89
CA ARG A 244 14.34 7.28 -10.83
C ARG A 244 13.37 6.46 -10.00
N PHE A 245 12.07 6.73 -10.10
CA PHE A 245 11.04 5.99 -9.38
C PHE A 245 10.56 4.76 -10.17
N GLY A 246 10.18 3.73 -9.45
CA GLY A 246 9.43 2.61 -10.01
C GLY A 246 8.01 3.02 -10.40
N LEU A 247 7.41 2.31 -11.36
CA LEU A 247 6.08 2.61 -11.87
C LEU A 247 4.99 2.54 -10.78
N SER A 248 5.08 1.53 -9.90
CA SER A 248 4.18 1.38 -8.75
C SER A 248 4.31 2.53 -7.76
N ALA A 249 5.54 3.01 -7.45
CA ALA A 249 5.77 4.14 -6.55
C ALA A 249 5.19 5.44 -7.11
N LEU A 250 5.41 5.73 -8.40
CA LEU A 250 4.82 6.88 -9.09
C LEU A 250 3.29 6.84 -9.08
N HIS A 251 2.70 5.64 -9.26
CA HIS A 251 1.26 5.47 -9.17
C HIS A 251 0.73 5.75 -7.76
N GLN A 252 1.39 5.24 -6.73
CA GLN A 252 1.03 5.51 -5.33
C GLN A 252 1.11 6.99 -4.99
N LEU A 253 2.22 7.65 -5.36
CA LEU A 253 2.40 9.10 -5.15
C LEU A 253 1.29 9.89 -5.84
N ARG A 254 1.02 9.60 -7.12
CA ARG A 254 -0.10 10.21 -7.85
C ARG A 254 -1.44 10.02 -7.13
N GLY A 255 -1.67 8.86 -6.55
CA GLY A 255 -2.88 8.54 -5.78
C GLY A 255 -3.06 9.33 -4.48
N ARG A 256 -2.04 10.11 -4.05
CA ARG A 256 -2.11 10.95 -2.83
C ARG A 256 -2.86 12.25 -3.03
N ILE A 257 -3.04 12.69 -4.25
CA ILE A 257 -3.74 13.94 -4.58
C ILE A 257 -5.11 13.69 -5.21
N GLY A 258 -5.91 14.76 -5.33
CA GLY A 258 -7.23 14.69 -5.94
C GLY A 258 -8.22 13.79 -5.19
N ARG A 259 -8.08 13.69 -3.87
CA ARG A 259 -9.01 12.93 -3.01
C ARG A 259 -10.25 13.74 -2.63
N GLY A 260 -10.22 15.04 -2.85
CA GLY A 260 -11.35 15.94 -2.72
C GLY A 260 -12.17 16.06 -4.01
N LYS A 261 -12.99 17.11 -4.10
CA LYS A 261 -13.80 17.44 -5.29
C LYS A 261 -13.02 18.20 -6.35
N ALA A 262 -11.88 18.81 -5.99
CA ALA A 262 -11.03 19.56 -6.91
C ALA A 262 -10.29 18.63 -7.88
N GLN A 263 -9.89 19.17 -9.04
CA GLN A 263 -9.08 18.43 -10.01
C GLN A 263 -7.67 18.24 -9.47
N GLY A 264 -7.13 17.01 -9.57
CA GLY A 264 -5.75 16.72 -9.20
C GLY A 264 -4.81 16.78 -10.41
N TYR A 265 -3.60 17.30 -10.19
CA TYR A 265 -2.54 17.49 -11.21
C TYR A 265 -1.23 16.87 -10.73
N ALA A 266 -0.71 15.90 -11.46
CA ALA A 266 0.60 15.30 -11.22
C ALA A 266 1.60 15.76 -12.28
N PHE A 267 2.69 16.36 -11.87
CA PHE A 267 3.79 16.81 -12.72
C PHE A 267 4.99 15.88 -12.50
N LEU A 268 5.37 15.15 -13.54
CA LEU A 268 6.54 14.27 -13.53
C LEU A 268 7.69 15.02 -14.20
N VAL A 269 8.59 15.54 -13.40
CA VAL A 269 9.79 16.25 -13.86
C VAL A 269 10.90 15.23 -14.10
N TYR A 270 11.49 15.22 -15.28
CA TYR A 270 12.44 14.19 -15.70
C TYR A 270 13.66 14.73 -16.42
N ASP A 271 14.80 14.02 -16.29
CA ASP A 271 16.02 14.30 -17.04
C ASP A 271 15.82 13.92 -18.53
N PRO A 272 16.25 14.77 -19.50
CA PRO A 272 16.12 14.47 -20.92
C PRO A 272 16.89 13.22 -21.37
N ASN A 273 17.92 12.79 -20.63
CA ASN A 273 18.74 11.60 -20.92
C ASN A 273 18.09 10.33 -20.34
N LEU A 274 16.91 9.99 -20.81
CA LEU A 274 16.16 8.81 -20.33
C LEU A 274 16.63 7.52 -21.02
N THR A 275 16.70 6.45 -20.24
CA THR A 275 16.71 5.09 -20.79
C THR A 275 15.38 4.77 -21.46
N ASP A 276 15.35 3.82 -22.38
CA ASP A 276 14.09 3.44 -23.05
C ASP A 276 13.08 2.88 -22.05
N LEU A 277 13.54 2.15 -21.04
CA LEU A 277 12.69 1.68 -19.94
C LEU A 277 12.06 2.82 -19.15
N ALA A 278 12.81 3.88 -18.83
CA ALA A 278 12.28 5.05 -18.14
C ALA A 278 11.25 5.81 -18.99
N LYS A 279 11.51 5.95 -20.30
CA LYS A 279 10.54 6.53 -21.25
C LYS A 279 9.21 5.77 -21.26
N GLU A 280 9.27 4.43 -21.34
CA GLU A 280 8.07 3.60 -21.31
C GLU A 280 7.30 3.74 -20.00
N ARG A 281 7.97 3.72 -18.85
CA ARG A 281 7.32 3.95 -17.53
C ARG A 281 6.57 5.27 -17.47
N LEU A 282 7.22 6.37 -17.84
CA LEU A 282 6.60 7.69 -17.81
C LEU A 282 5.43 7.80 -18.80
N LYS A 283 5.55 7.16 -19.97
CA LYS A 283 4.48 7.10 -20.98
C LYS A 283 3.24 6.38 -20.44
N VAL A 284 3.41 5.22 -19.82
CA VAL A 284 2.32 4.45 -19.20
C VAL A 284 1.56 5.32 -18.19
N LEU A 285 2.25 6.02 -17.29
CA LEU A 285 1.62 6.89 -16.29
C LEU A 285 0.88 8.08 -16.90
N LYS A 286 1.34 8.61 -18.02
CA LYS A 286 0.65 9.68 -18.75
C LYS A 286 -0.63 9.17 -19.43
N GLU A 287 -0.60 7.96 -19.97
CA GLU A 287 -1.69 7.39 -20.78
C GLU A 287 -2.82 6.80 -19.96
N THR A 288 -2.54 6.32 -18.75
CA THR A 288 -3.58 5.66 -17.94
C THR A 288 -3.55 6.05 -16.46
N THR A 289 -4.76 6.07 -15.88
CA THR A 289 -4.96 6.16 -14.43
C THR A 289 -5.38 4.81 -13.84
N ASP A 290 -5.60 3.80 -14.66
CA ASP A 290 -5.96 2.45 -14.25
C ASP A 290 -4.75 1.78 -13.57
N GLY A 291 -4.87 1.54 -12.26
CA GLY A 291 -3.83 0.92 -11.46
C GLY A 291 -3.55 -0.53 -11.86
N PHE A 292 -4.55 -1.30 -12.31
CA PHE A 292 -4.33 -2.68 -12.74
C PHE A 292 -3.48 -2.73 -14.01
N ARG A 293 -3.79 -1.87 -14.99
CA ARG A 293 -2.97 -1.74 -16.20
C ARG A 293 -1.54 -1.29 -15.86
N ILE A 294 -1.39 -0.34 -14.91
CA ILE A 294 -0.06 0.10 -14.46
C ILE A 294 0.73 -1.04 -13.82
N ALA A 295 0.08 -1.86 -13.01
CA ALA A 295 0.73 -3.01 -12.36
C ALA A 295 1.13 -4.10 -13.37
N GLU A 296 0.31 -4.37 -14.38
CA GLU A 296 0.62 -5.29 -15.47
C GLU A 296 1.81 -4.79 -16.29
N GLU A 297 1.85 -3.50 -16.61
CA GLU A 297 2.98 -2.88 -17.32
C GLU A 297 4.25 -2.85 -16.47
N ASP A 298 4.15 -2.61 -15.15
CA ASP A 298 5.30 -2.69 -14.24
C ASP A 298 5.90 -4.10 -14.23
N LEU A 299 5.05 -5.13 -14.19
CA LEU A 299 5.48 -6.52 -14.28
C LEU A 299 6.15 -6.83 -15.64
N ARG A 300 5.56 -6.36 -16.74
CA ARG A 300 6.12 -6.54 -18.10
C ARG A 300 7.49 -5.87 -18.24
N LEU A 301 7.63 -4.64 -17.74
CA LEU A 301 8.84 -3.83 -17.87
C LEU A 301 10.00 -4.30 -16.98
N ARG A 302 9.72 -4.88 -15.82
CA ARG A 302 10.74 -5.48 -14.95
C ARG A 302 11.33 -6.77 -15.54
N GLY A 303 10.54 -7.49 -16.32
CA GLY A 303 10.93 -8.77 -16.91
C GLY A 303 10.97 -9.94 -15.91
N PRO A 304 11.17 -11.17 -16.41
CA PRO A 304 11.16 -12.38 -15.56
C PRO A 304 12.37 -12.48 -14.59
N GLY A 305 13.43 -11.71 -14.82
CA GLY A 305 14.65 -11.72 -13.98
C GLY A 305 14.49 -11.06 -12.62
N ASP A 306 13.77 -9.93 -12.55
CA ASP A 306 13.55 -9.18 -11.31
C ASP A 306 12.43 -9.79 -10.42
N MET A 307 11.73 -10.79 -10.90
CA MET A 307 10.87 -11.64 -10.07
C MET A 307 11.66 -12.39 -8.98
N ILE A 308 13.00 -12.39 -9.06
CA ILE A 308 13.88 -12.94 -8.01
C ILE A 308 13.71 -12.22 -6.66
N GLY A 309 13.40 -10.91 -6.64
CA GLY A 309 13.03 -10.19 -5.42
C GLY A 309 11.74 -10.72 -4.77
N VAL A 310 10.86 -11.31 -5.53
CA VAL A 310 9.65 -11.99 -5.07
C VAL A 310 9.97 -13.36 -4.45
N ARG A 311 11.13 -13.95 -4.76
CA ARG A 311 11.65 -15.16 -4.07
C ARG A 311 11.82 -14.96 -2.56
N GLN A 312 12.15 -13.74 -2.12
CA GLN A 312 12.25 -13.44 -0.68
C GLN A 312 10.89 -13.44 0.05
N SER A 313 9.78 -13.38 -0.68
CA SER A 313 8.42 -13.40 -0.12
C SER A 313 7.77 -14.79 -0.09
N GLY A 314 8.52 -15.87 -0.34
CA GLY A 314 8.00 -17.25 -0.29
C GLY A 314 7.21 -17.69 -1.52
N MET A 315 7.43 -17.03 -2.67
CA MET A 315 6.79 -17.46 -3.92
C MET A 315 7.25 -18.83 -4.38
N LEU A 316 6.28 -19.61 -4.83
CA LEU A 316 6.46 -20.94 -5.44
C LEU A 316 7.36 -20.82 -6.67
N ASP A 317 8.48 -21.52 -6.65
CA ASP A 317 9.34 -21.73 -7.80
C ASP A 317 8.65 -22.77 -8.70
N PHE A 318 7.90 -22.29 -9.70
CA PHE A 318 7.32 -23.22 -10.68
C PHE A 318 8.43 -23.83 -11.52
N SER A 319 8.58 -25.13 -11.46
CA SER A 319 9.63 -25.83 -12.21
C SER A 319 9.43 -25.77 -13.74
N ILE A 320 8.21 -25.55 -14.21
CA ILE A 320 7.83 -25.60 -15.63
C ILE A 320 7.07 -24.35 -16.07
N ALA A 321 6.11 -23.86 -15.26
CA ALA A 321 5.26 -22.74 -15.63
C ALA A 321 6.02 -21.40 -15.60
N GLN A 322 5.78 -20.55 -16.60
CA GLN A 322 6.35 -19.21 -16.70
C GLN A 322 5.23 -18.16 -16.68
N LEU A 323 5.22 -17.35 -15.63
CA LEU A 323 4.37 -16.17 -15.57
C LEU A 323 5.01 -15.02 -16.37
N PRO A 324 4.28 -14.24 -17.13
CA PRO A 324 2.83 -14.18 -17.34
C PRO A 324 2.29 -15.09 -18.48
N ARG A 325 3.16 -15.85 -19.17
CA ARG A 325 2.79 -16.67 -20.35
C ARG A 325 1.67 -17.67 -20.04
N ASP A 326 1.76 -18.33 -18.89
CA ASP A 326 0.93 -19.48 -18.56
C ASP A 326 -0.27 -19.14 -17.64
N LEU A 327 -0.70 -17.86 -17.62
CA LEU A 327 -1.77 -17.39 -16.76
C LEU A 327 -3.08 -18.18 -16.94
N ASN A 328 -3.50 -18.40 -18.19
CA ASN A 328 -4.74 -19.12 -18.44
C ASN A 328 -4.67 -20.55 -17.91
N LEU A 329 -3.51 -21.20 -18.00
CA LEU A 329 -3.28 -22.52 -17.42
C LEU A 329 -3.39 -22.50 -15.91
N MET A 330 -2.87 -21.47 -15.25
CA MET A 330 -3.00 -21.31 -13.78
C MET A 330 -4.43 -21.10 -13.33
N VAL A 331 -5.22 -20.31 -14.06
CA VAL A 331 -6.65 -20.12 -13.77
C VAL A 331 -7.41 -21.44 -13.86
N HIS A 332 -7.11 -22.26 -14.87
CA HIS A 332 -7.70 -23.59 -15.01
C HIS A 332 -7.23 -24.53 -13.91
N ALA A 333 -5.93 -24.58 -13.63
CA ALA A 333 -5.38 -25.42 -12.57
C ALA A 333 -5.99 -25.10 -11.19
N ARG A 334 -6.17 -23.79 -10.88
CA ARG A 334 -6.86 -23.38 -9.66
C ARG A 334 -8.29 -23.89 -9.59
N LYS A 335 -9.08 -23.72 -10.65
CA LYS A 335 -10.47 -24.23 -10.70
C LYS A 335 -10.53 -25.72 -10.48
N GLU A 336 -9.65 -26.48 -11.14
CA GLU A 336 -9.59 -27.93 -10.99
C GLU A 336 -9.16 -28.32 -9.56
N ALA A 337 -8.22 -27.61 -8.96
CA ALA A 337 -7.80 -27.85 -7.58
C ALA A 337 -8.96 -27.64 -6.59
N PHE A 338 -9.73 -26.54 -6.70
CA PHE A 338 -10.90 -26.31 -5.87
C PHE A 338 -11.97 -27.37 -6.09
N HIS A 339 -12.25 -27.75 -7.34
CA HIS A 339 -13.18 -28.82 -7.65
C HIS A 339 -12.77 -30.17 -7.05
N LEU A 340 -11.46 -30.46 -7.05
CA LEU A 340 -10.91 -31.63 -6.40
C LEU A 340 -11.10 -31.59 -4.87
N LEU A 341 -10.82 -30.44 -4.24
CA LEU A 341 -11.02 -30.25 -2.80
C LEU A 341 -12.49 -30.42 -2.39
N GLU A 342 -13.44 -30.01 -3.23
CA GLU A 342 -14.87 -30.17 -2.98
C GLU A 342 -15.34 -31.63 -3.18
N THR A 343 -14.79 -32.31 -4.19
CA THR A 343 -15.30 -33.64 -4.63
C THR A 343 -14.52 -34.81 -4.05
N ASP A 344 -13.22 -34.64 -3.82
CA ASP A 344 -12.32 -35.69 -3.30
C ASP A 344 -11.16 -35.09 -2.51
N PRO A 345 -11.43 -34.47 -1.33
CA PRO A 345 -10.43 -33.71 -0.56
C PRO A 345 -9.21 -34.55 -0.16
N GLY A 346 -9.38 -35.86 0.03
CA GLY A 346 -8.32 -36.80 0.36
C GLY A 346 -7.60 -37.44 -0.84
N LEU A 347 -7.99 -37.09 -2.08
CA LEU A 347 -7.53 -37.71 -3.32
C LEU A 347 -7.62 -39.25 -3.28
N LEU A 348 -8.72 -39.80 -2.72
CA LEU A 348 -8.92 -41.23 -2.49
C LEU A 348 -9.46 -41.94 -3.71
N LEU A 349 -10.05 -41.25 -4.68
CA LEU A 349 -10.54 -41.85 -5.91
C LEU A 349 -9.37 -42.40 -6.77
N PRO A 350 -9.53 -43.58 -7.40
CA PRO A 350 -8.47 -44.19 -8.20
C PRO A 350 -7.89 -43.27 -9.28
N LYS A 351 -8.71 -42.44 -9.91
CA LYS A 351 -8.26 -41.46 -10.93
C LYS A 351 -7.35 -40.36 -10.39
N HIS A 352 -7.32 -40.13 -9.07
CA HIS A 352 -6.49 -39.09 -8.43
C HIS A 352 -5.25 -39.67 -7.73
N GLU A 353 -5.01 -40.99 -7.81
CA GLU A 353 -3.88 -41.67 -7.17
C GLU A 353 -2.52 -41.05 -7.59
N GLY A 354 -2.38 -40.74 -8.87
CA GLY A 354 -1.16 -40.06 -9.38
C GLY A 354 -0.87 -38.72 -8.74
N LEU A 355 -1.92 -37.91 -8.47
CA LEU A 355 -1.79 -36.62 -7.76
C LEU A 355 -1.42 -36.86 -6.30
N ARG A 356 -2.04 -37.83 -5.63
CA ARG A 356 -1.74 -38.18 -4.24
C ARG A 356 -0.26 -38.57 -4.07
N VAL A 357 0.26 -39.38 -4.99
CA VAL A 357 1.66 -39.81 -5.00
C VAL A 357 2.59 -38.62 -5.25
N LEU A 358 2.29 -37.74 -6.22
CA LEU A 358 3.05 -36.53 -6.52
C LEU A 358 3.11 -35.54 -5.31
N MET A 359 2.04 -35.43 -4.55
CA MET A 359 1.98 -34.59 -3.35
C MET A 359 2.65 -35.25 -2.14
N GLY A 360 3.17 -36.48 -2.24
CA GLY A 360 3.82 -37.22 -1.15
C GLY A 360 2.87 -37.62 -0.01
N LEU A 361 1.55 -37.64 -0.24
CA LEU A 361 0.56 -38.03 0.74
C LEU A 361 0.60 -39.54 0.93
N LYS A 362 0.86 -40.01 2.17
CA LYS A 362 0.84 -41.41 2.54
C LYS A 362 -0.59 -41.84 2.84
N GLU A 363 -0.92 -43.10 2.61
CA GLU A 363 -2.29 -43.65 2.85
C GLU A 363 -2.80 -43.41 4.29
N LYS A 364 -1.90 -43.40 5.29
CA LYS A 364 -2.26 -43.14 6.69
C LYS A 364 -2.65 -41.68 6.98
N GLU A 365 -2.10 -40.72 6.22
CA GLU A 365 -2.40 -39.28 6.36
C GLU A 365 -3.71 -38.92 5.64
N ALA A 366 -4.03 -39.62 4.57
CA ALA A 366 -5.30 -39.49 3.85
C ALA A 366 -6.51 -40.00 4.64
N ALA A 367 -6.31 -40.98 5.54
CA ALA A 367 -7.37 -41.54 6.40
C ALA A 367 -7.56 -40.80 7.73
N GLY A 368 -6.62 -39.91 8.10
CA GLY A 368 -6.61 -39.14 9.37
C GLY A 368 -6.97 -37.67 9.21
N GLY A 369 -8.02 -37.36 8.46
CA GLY A 369 -8.67 -36.05 8.47
C GLY A 369 -7.75 -34.85 8.22
N LEU A 370 -7.78 -34.30 7.02
CA LEU A 370 -7.74 -32.86 6.86
C LEU A 370 -8.96 -32.34 7.62
N ALA A 371 -8.77 -31.96 8.87
CA ALA A 371 -9.76 -31.17 9.58
C ALA A 371 -10.03 -29.88 8.80
N PRO A 372 -11.28 -29.45 8.67
CA PRO A 372 -11.67 -28.27 7.89
C PRO A 372 -11.01 -27.01 8.39
#